data_c3ab769b8901d6faac277f1d1bef4aa7
#
_entry.id   c3ab769b8901d6faac277f1d1bef4aa7
#
_cell.length_a   1.000
_cell.length_b   1.000
_cell.length_c   1.000
_cell.angle_alpha   90.00
_cell.angle_beta   90.00
_cell.angle_gamma   90.00
#
_symmetry.space_group_name_H-M   'P 1'
#
loop_
_entity.id
_entity.type
_entity.pdbx_description
1 polymer ?
#
loop_
_entity_poly.entity_id
_entity_poly.type
_entity_poly.pdbx_seq_one_letter_code
_entity_poly.pdbx_strand_id
1 'polypeptide(L)'
;MLAAVTFTLITLLFLDLTGSLHAWLGWLAKIQFWPAVLALNVAVVAGLLILTLIFGRIYCSVICPLGIMQDLISALHGRRKRNRFSFSPEKRWLRYGVLVVFLASCVAGINVIVSLLAPYSSYGRMVNSILRPVWTAGNNVLASLAERMDSYAFYSVDVWMRSLPTLIIAAVTFVIIAVLAWRGGRTYCNTICPVGTILSFFARFSWFKISIDGDKCVSCRLCEKNCKASAIDVKTGRIDYSRCVVCGNCIGKCNKDAIRYVHSAKAEARKVEAKHEEGNESGSVDSGRRSFLLGAAIATTAAALAQEKKKVDGGLAVIEDKVQPERATPITPPGSMSARHMAQHCTACQLCVSACPNDVLRPSSDLSKLMQPTMSYERGYCRPECTRCSDVCPTGAIKPITREDKSSTQIGHAVWIKKNCVSVTDGVTCGNCARHCPVGAITMIPLHPGTDSKLTISAVNEARCIGCGACENLCPARPFSAIYVEGHEVHRTV
;
A
#
# COMPACT_ATOMS: atom_id res chain seq x y z
N MET A 1 -14.02 -15.56 -11.47
CA MET A 1 -15.04 -14.71 -10.83
C MET A 1 -14.57 -14.25 -9.43
N LEU A 2 -14.34 -15.15 -8.47
CA LEU A 2 -13.92 -14.83 -7.10
C LEU A 2 -12.69 -13.90 -7.03
N ALA A 3 -11.62 -14.16 -7.81
CA ALA A 3 -10.42 -13.31 -7.86
C ALA A 3 -10.70 -11.87 -8.31
N ALA A 4 -11.63 -11.67 -9.24
CA ALA A 4 -12.02 -10.33 -9.67
C ALA A 4 -12.78 -9.59 -8.56
N VAL A 5 -13.65 -10.28 -7.84
CA VAL A 5 -14.39 -9.72 -6.71
C VAL A 5 -13.42 -9.29 -5.60
N THR A 6 -12.53 -10.18 -5.15
CA THR A 6 -11.56 -9.85 -4.09
C THR A 6 -10.62 -8.71 -4.50
N PHE A 7 -10.17 -8.69 -5.76
CA PHE A 7 -9.34 -7.61 -6.30
C PHE A 7 -10.07 -6.26 -6.26
N THR A 8 -11.31 -6.21 -6.75
CA THR A 8 -12.13 -4.99 -6.74
C THR A 8 -12.39 -4.51 -5.32
N LEU A 9 -12.77 -5.41 -4.40
CA LEU A 9 -13.04 -5.04 -3.00
C LEU A 9 -11.79 -4.50 -2.29
N ILE A 10 -10.62 -5.13 -2.49
CA ILE A 10 -9.37 -4.63 -1.91
C ILE A 10 -8.96 -3.28 -2.54
N THR A 11 -9.17 -3.10 -3.85
CA THR A 11 -8.89 -1.81 -4.50
C THR A 11 -9.79 -0.71 -3.95
N LEU A 12 -11.08 -0.98 -3.79
CA LEU A 12 -12.05 -0.04 -3.23
C LEU A 12 -11.70 0.38 -1.80
N LEU A 13 -11.09 -0.50 -0.98
CA LEU A 13 -10.61 -0.11 0.34
C LEU A 13 -9.59 1.04 0.31
N PHE A 14 -8.71 1.09 -0.70
CA PHE A 14 -7.74 2.18 -0.86
C PHE A 14 -8.35 3.43 -1.50
N LEU A 15 -9.45 3.29 -2.23
CA LEU A 15 -10.15 4.37 -2.92
C LEU A 15 -11.30 4.96 -2.10
N ASP A 16 -11.61 4.38 -0.96
CA ASP A 16 -12.70 4.83 -0.08
C ASP A 16 -12.43 6.26 0.43
N LEU A 17 -13.28 7.19 0.04
CA LEU A 17 -13.24 8.59 0.45
C LEU A 17 -14.08 8.83 1.72
N THR A 18 -15.12 8.04 1.91
CA THR A 18 -16.08 8.19 3.02
C THR A 18 -15.64 7.44 4.27
N GLY A 19 -14.84 6.38 4.13
CA GLY A 19 -14.43 5.48 5.20
C GLY A 19 -15.48 4.44 5.59
N SER A 20 -16.63 4.39 4.90
CA SER A 20 -17.68 3.41 5.15
C SER A 20 -17.29 1.99 4.75
N LEU A 21 -16.56 1.84 3.65
CA LEU A 21 -16.10 0.53 3.17
C LEU A 21 -15.10 -0.12 4.12
N HIS A 22 -14.31 0.66 4.84
CA HIS A 22 -13.36 0.13 5.81
C HIS A 22 -14.03 -0.62 6.96
N ALA A 23 -15.20 -0.15 7.42
CA ALA A 23 -15.96 -0.81 8.48
C ALA A 23 -16.40 -2.23 8.08
N TRP A 24 -16.80 -2.41 6.81
CA TRP A 24 -17.32 -3.69 6.31
C TRP A 24 -16.25 -4.61 5.73
N LEU A 25 -15.26 -4.05 5.04
CA LEU A 25 -14.29 -4.79 4.24
C LEU A 25 -12.87 -4.76 4.81
N GLY A 26 -12.62 -4.07 5.92
CA GLY A 26 -11.29 -3.91 6.51
C GLY A 26 -10.61 -5.23 6.88
N TRP A 27 -11.39 -6.30 7.14
CA TRP A 27 -10.88 -7.65 7.37
C TRP A 27 -10.10 -8.22 6.17
N LEU A 28 -10.40 -7.79 4.92
CA LEU A 28 -9.67 -8.22 3.72
C LEU A 28 -8.20 -7.79 3.74
N ALA A 29 -7.87 -6.67 4.38
CA ALA A 29 -6.49 -6.25 4.60
C ALA A 29 -5.81 -7.10 5.68
N LYS A 30 -6.54 -7.50 6.73
CA LYS A 30 -6.03 -8.27 7.87
C LYS A 30 -5.77 -9.74 7.53
N ILE A 31 -6.42 -10.31 6.51
CA ILE A 31 -6.16 -11.67 6.03
C ILE A 31 -4.98 -11.78 5.05
N GLN A 32 -4.29 -10.68 4.74
CA GLN A 32 -3.10 -10.75 3.90
C GLN A 32 -1.96 -11.41 4.65
N PHE A 33 -1.24 -12.34 3.99
CA PHE A 33 -0.28 -13.23 4.66
C PHE A 33 0.78 -12.48 5.48
N TRP A 34 1.52 -11.54 4.86
CA TRP A 34 2.61 -10.84 5.55
C TRP A 34 2.11 -9.87 6.65
N PRO A 35 1.09 -9.06 6.42
CA PRO A 35 0.44 -8.30 7.50
C PRO A 35 -0.03 -9.15 8.68
N ALA A 36 -0.63 -10.32 8.43
CA ALA A 36 -1.07 -11.23 9.48
C ALA A 36 0.10 -11.80 10.31
N VAL A 37 1.25 -12.08 9.66
CA VAL A 37 2.47 -12.50 10.35
C VAL A 37 2.95 -11.42 11.30
N LEU A 38 3.04 -10.16 10.85
CA LEU A 38 3.49 -9.04 11.69
C LEU A 38 2.49 -8.69 12.81
N ALA A 39 1.20 -8.86 12.56
CA ALA A 39 0.17 -8.70 13.57
C ALA A 39 0.11 -9.87 14.57
N LEU A 40 0.98 -10.89 14.43
CA LEU A 40 0.99 -12.12 15.24
C LEU A 40 -0.37 -12.85 15.24
N ASN A 41 -1.14 -12.70 14.15
CA ASN A 41 -2.42 -13.36 14.01
C ASN A 41 -2.24 -14.82 13.57
N VAL A 42 -1.95 -15.67 14.55
CA VAL A 42 -1.63 -17.10 14.36
C VAL A 42 -2.79 -17.82 13.64
N ALA A 43 -4.04 -17.48 13.95
CA ALA A 43 -5.21 -18.15 13.34
C ALA A 43 -5.27 -17.90 11.83
N VAL A 44 -5.06 -16.66 11.37
CA VAL A 44 -5.06 -16.33 9.94
C VAL A 44 -3.86 -16.97 9.24
N VAL A 45 -2.67 -16.89 9.83
CA VAL A 45 -1.46 -17.48 9.25
C VAL A 45 -1.61 -19.00 9.11
N ALA A 46 -2.04 -19.68 10.18
CA ALA A 46 -2.30 -21.12 10.16
C ALA A 46 -3.38 -21.48 9.14
N GLY A 47 -4.49 -20.73 9.10
CA GLY A 47 -5.56 -20.93 8.10
C GLY A 47 -5.07 -20.81 6.66
N LEU A 48 -4.22 -19.82 6.35
CA LEU A 48 -3.63 -19.66 5.02
C LEU A 48 -2.63 -20.77 4.66
N LEU A 49 -1.86 -21.26 5.64
CA LEU A 49 -0.96 -22.40 5.44
C LEU A 49 -1.74 -23.70 5.22
N ILE A 50 -2.78 -23.96 6.01
CA ILE A 50 -3.69 -25.09 5.84
C ILE A 50 -4.38 -25.02 4.47
N LEU A 51 -4.89 -23.84 4.09
CA LEU A 51 -5.47 -23.62 2.76
C LEU A 51 -4.46 -23.97 1.64
N THR A 52 -3.17 -23.61 1.86
CA THR A 52 -2.11 -23.92 0.89
C THR A 52 -1.76 -25.40 0.88
N LEU A 53 -1.78 -26.09 2.02
CA LEU A 53 -1.57 -27.53 2.12
C LEU A 53 -2.72 -28.33 1.49
N ILE A 54 -3.94 -27.86 1.58
CA ILE A 54 -5.09 -28.52 0.98
C ILE A 54 -5.13 -28.26 -0.53
N PHE A 55 -5.16 -27.01 -0.94
CA PHE A 55 -5.48 -26.61 -2.31
C PHE A 55 -4.29 -26.10 -3.13
N GLY A 56 -3.07 -26.06 -2.58
CA GLY A 56 -1.93 -25.42 -3.21
C GLY A 56 -1.98 -23.88 -3.09
N ARG A 57 -1.22 -23.17 -3.93
CA ARG A 57 -1.02 -21.69 -3.84
C ARG A 57 -2.25 -20.88 -4.29
N ILE A 58 -3.46 -21.26 -3.87
CA ILE A 58 -4.70 -20.57 -4.22
C ILE A 58 -4.73 -19.12 -3.67
N TYR A 59 -4.07 -18.88 -2.54
CA TYR A 59 -3.89 -17.54 -2.00
C TYR A 59 -3.36 -16.55 -3.05
N CYS A 60 -2.33 -16.96 -3.81
CA CYS A 60 -1.71 -16.09 -4.81
C CYS A 60 -2.61 -15.80 -6.01
N SER A 61 -3.62 -16.63 -6.28
CA SER A 61 -4.52 -16.47 -7.43
C SER A 61 -5.84 -15.82 -7.10
N VAL A 62 -6.26 -15.86 -5.83
CA VAL A 62 -7.61 -15.40 -5.42
C VAL A 62 -7.55 -14.27 -4.39
N ILE A 63 -6.62 -14.31 -3.44
CA ILE A 63 -6.60 -13.37 -2.30
C ILE A 63 -5.57 -12.26 -2.50
N CYS A 64 -4.38 -12.57 -3.01
CA CYS A 64 -3.31 -11.59 -3.17
C CYS A 64 -3.57 -10.61 -4.32
N PRO A 65 -3.79 -9.30 -4.05
CA PRO A 65 -4.14 -8.33 -5.08
C PRO A 65 -3.01 -8.13 -6.11
N LEU A 66 -1.75 -8.20 -5.69
CA LEU A 66 -0.61 -8.07 -6.60
C LEU A 66 -0.54 -9.24 -7.58
N GLY A 67 -0.88 -10.46 -7.14
CA GLY A 67 -0.96 -11.63 -8.01
C GLY A 67 -2.06 -11.50 -9.06
N ILE A 68 -3.23 -11.00 -8.65
CA ILE A 68 -4.36 -10.80 -9.57
C ILE A 68 -4.07 -9.67 -10.56
N MET A 69 -3.40 -8.60 -10.12
CA MET A 69 -2.96 -7.50 -11.00
C MET A 69 -2.02 -8.01 -12.10
N GLN A 70 -1.05 -8.89 -11.77
CA GLN A 70 -0.20 -9.53 -12.78
C GLN A 70 -1.01 -10.34 -13.79
N ASP A 71 -2.05 -11.05 -13.32
CA ASP A 71 -2.94 -11.78 -14.21
C ASP A 71 -3.71 -10.87 -15.16
N LEU A 72 -4.18 -9.72 -14.66
CA LEU A 72 -4.89 -8.73 -15.47
C LEU A 72 -3.97 -8.15 -16.55
N ILE A 73 -2.77 -7.69 -16.19
CA ILE A 73 -1.76 -7.18 -17.13
C ILE A 73 -1.41 -8.24 -18.17
N SER A 74 -1.21 -9.46 -17.69
CA SER A 74 -0.93 -10.61 -18.51
C SER A 74 -2.08 -10.93 -19.48
N ALA A 75 -3.35 -10.81 -19.08
CA ALA A 75 -4.50 -11.04 -19.95
C ALA A 75 -4.65 -9.97 -21.05
N LEU A 76 -4.33 -8.71 -20.74
CA LEU A 76 -4.34 -7.61 -21.73
C LEU A 76 -3.39 -7.87 -22.90
N HIS A 77 -2.19 -8.37 -22.60
CA HIS A 77 -1.27 -8.78 -23.67
C HIS A 77 -1.74 -10.04 -24.42
N GLY A 78 -2.36 -11.02 -23.73
CA GLY A 78 -2.83 -12.29 -24.29
C GLY A 78 -3.88 -12.18 -25.38
N ARG A 79 -4.60 -11.05 -25.44
CA ARG A 79 -5.53 -10.76 -26.55
C ARG A 79 -4.83 -10.58 -27.89
N ARG A 80 -3.51 -10.27 -27.90
CA ARG A 80 -2.74 -10.02 -29.12
C ARG A 80 -1.95 -11.23 -29.65
N LYS A 81 -1.60 -12.24 -28.81
CA LYS A 81 -0.83 -13.44 -29.21
C LYS A 81 -1.45 -14.72 -28.64
N ARG A 82 -1.75 -15.67 -29.53
CA ARG A 82 -2.50 -16.90 -29.21
C ARG A 82 -1.69 -17.94 -28.40
N ASN A 83 -0.35 -17.91 -28.42
CA ASN A 83 0.54 -18.90 -27.77
C ASN A 83 1.72 -18.20 -27.10
N ARG A 84 1.76 -18.13 -25.78
CA ARG A 84 2.48 -17.08 -25.11
C ARG A 84 3.53 -17.48 -24.09
N PHE A 85 3.28 -18.54 -23.35
CA PHE A 85 4.18 -18.97 -22.30
C PHE A 85 4.90 -20.26 -22.73
N SER A 86 6.11 -20.45 -22.19
CA SER A 86 6.85 -21.71 -22.28
C SER A 86 7.27 -22.13 -20.88
N PHE A 87 7.54 -23.41 -20.71
CA PHE A 87 8.17 -23.88 -19.49
C PHE A 87 9.53 -23.18 -19.29
N SER A 88 9.80 -22.76 -18.07
CA SER A 88 11.07 -22.16 -17.68
C SER A 88 11.54 -22.83 -16.38
N PRO A 89 12.80 -23.24 -16.27
CA PRO A 89 13.29 -23.89 -15.05
C PRO A 89 13.23 -22.94 -13.84
N GLU A 90 13.12 -23.49 -12.65
CA GLU A 90 13.11 -22.73 -11.41
C GLU A 90 14.46 -22.04 -11.17
N LYS A 91 14.48 -20.72 -11.01
CA LYS A 91 15.66 -19.95 -10.63
C LYS A 91 15.85 -19.98 -9.09
N ARG A 92 16.26 -21.13 -8.57
CA ARG A 92 16.35 -21.41 -7.12
C ARG A 92 17.21 -20.39 -6.39
N TRP A 93 18.38 -20.06 -6.92
CA TRP A 93 19.29 -19.12 -6.29
C TRP A 93 18.65 -17.74 -6.07
N LEU A 94 18.02 -17.17 -7.10
CA LEU A 94 17.36 -15.88 -6.99
C LEU A 94 16.21 -15.92 -5.98
N ARG A 95 15.40 -16.97 -6.05
CA ARG A 95 14.21 -17.15 -5.21
C ARG A 95 14.54 -17.23 -3.72
N TYR A 96 15.48 -18.12 -3.36
CA TYR A 96 15.88 -18.30 -1.98
C TYR A 96 16.80 -17.17 -1.49
N GLY A 97 17.65 -16.59 -2.37
CA GLY A 97 18.47 -15.43 -2.04
C GLY A 97 17.62 -14.22 -1.64
N VAL A 98 16.58 -13.90 -2.42
CA VAL A 98 15.64 -12.82 -2.05
C VAL A 98 14.90 -13.12 -0.74
N LEU A 99 14.51 -14.37 -0.49
CA LEU A 99 13.87 -14.75 0.77
C LEU A 99 14.82 -14.57 1.96
N VAL A 100 16.09 -14.95 1.84
CA VAL A 100 17.10 -14.76 2.90
C VAL A 100 17.32 -13.28 3.16
N VAL A 101 17.49 -12.45 2.13
CA VAL A 101 17.62 -11.01 2.28
C VAL A 101 16.38 -10.39 2.95
N PHE A 102 15.20 -10.85 2.58
CA PHE A 102 13.94 -10.40 3.17
C PHE A 102 13.86 -10.75 4.67
N LEU A 103 14.13 -11.99 5.04
CA LEU A 103 14.12 -12.42 6.44
C LEU A 103 15.22 -11.76 7.27
N ALA A 104 16.43 -11.64 6.72
CA ALA A 104 17.53 -10.92 7.37
C ALA A 104 17.17 -9.45 7.61
N SER A 105 16.52 -8.79 6.63
CA SER A 105 16.03 -7.41 6.78
C SER A 105 14.95 -7.28 7.85
N CYS A 106 14.07 -8.29 7.99
CA CYS A 106 13.08 -8.30 9.07
C CYS A 106 13.74 -8.40 10.45
N VAL A 107 14.74 -9.28 10.61
CA VAL A 107 15.48 -9.44 11.87
C VAL A 107 16.32 -8.20 12.17
N ALA A 108 16.98 -7.62 11.17
CA ALA A 108 17.78 -6.39 11.31
C ALA A 108 16.93 -5.12 11.50
N GLY A 109 15.60 -5.19 11.35
CA GLY A 109 14.71 -4.02 11.44
C GLY A 109 14.79 -3.08 10.24
N ILE A 110 15.33 -3.52 9.08
CA ILE A 110 15.45 -2.72 7.85
C ILE A 110 14.14 -2.81 7.06
N ASN A 111 13.12 -2.09 7.54
CA ASN A 111 11.77 -2.19 6.99
C ASN A 111 11.59 -1.63 5.57
N VAL A 112 12.51 -0.84 5.07
CA VAL A 112 12.46 -0.35 3.69
C VAL A 112 12.49 -1.52 2.70
N ILE A 113 13.40 -2.49 2.88
CA ILE A 113 13.48 -3.70 2.03
C ILE A 113 12.22 -4.55 2.19
N VAL A 114 11.76 -4.74 3.42
CA VAL A 114 10.53 -5.48 3.72
C VAL A 114 9.34 -4.85 3.01
N SER A 115 9.20 -3.52 3.10
CA SER A 115 8.09 -2.80 2.47
C SER A 115 8.13 -2.85 0.95
N LEU A 116 9.32 -2.83 0.34
CA LEU A 116 9.48 -2.93 -1.11
C LEU A 116 9.12 -4.32 -1.65
N LEU A 117 9.47 -5.38 -0.93
CA LEU A 117 9.28 -6.77 -1.37
C LEU A 117 7.91 -7.35 -0.97
N ALA A 118 7.26 -6.81 0.07
CA ALA A 118 5.95 -7.28 0.52
C ALA A 118 4.86 -7.00 -0.55
N PRO A 119 4.16 -8.05 -1.05
CA PRO A 119 3.25 -7.89 -2.19
C PRO A 119 2.06 -6.99 -1.91
N TYR A 120 1.47 -7.07 -0.72
CA TYR A 120 0.35 -6.23 -0.32
C TYR A 120 0.76 -4.75 -0.20
N SER A 121 1.94 -4.48 0.36
CA SER A 121 2.47 -3.12 0.53
C SER A 121 2.79 -2.46 -0.81
N SER A 122 3.42 -3.21 -1.71
CA SER A 122 3.70 -2.73 -3.08
C SER A 122 2.41 -2.40 -3.82
N TYR A 123 1.38 -3.26 -3.70
CA TYR A 123 0.07 -3.01 -4.29
C TYR A 123 -0.60 -1.76 -3.71
N GLY A 124 -0.65 -1.63 -2.37
CA GLY A 124 -1.27 -0.49 -1.70
C GLY A 124 -0.63 0.85 -2.08
N ARG A 125 0.71 0.91 -2.17
CA ARG A 125 1.42 2.10 -2.64
C ARG A 125 1.06 2.46 -4.09
N MET A 126 0.99 1.48 -4.99
CA MET A 126 0.60 1.73 -6.38
C MET A 126 -0.82 2.28 -6.47
N VAL A 127 -1.77 1.69 -5.75
CA VAL A 127 -3.15 2.18 -5.75
C VAL A 127 -3.25 3.58 -5.14
N ASN A 128 -2.62 3.81 -3.99
CA ASN A 128 -2.71 5.09 -3.28
C ASN A 128 -1.97 6.23 -4.01
N SER A 129 -0.83 5.94 -4.66
CA SER A 129 -0.03 6.99 -5.32
C SER A 129 -0.40 7.22 -6.78
N ILE A 130 -0.90 6.20 -7.49
CA ILE A 130 -1.19 6.29 -8.92
C ILE A 130 -2.71 6.32 -9.18
N LEU A 131 -3.46 5.35 -8.63
CA LEU A 131 -4.87 5.19 -8.96
C LEU A 131 -5.77 6.16 -8.17
N ARG A 132 -5.46 6.42 -6.91
CA ARG A 132 -6.29 7.31 -6.06
C ARG A 132 -6.35 8.75 -6.57
N PRO A 133 -5.27 9.42 -7.01
CA PRO A 133 -5.38 10.76 -7.59
C PRO A 133 -6.28 10.80 -8.83
N VAL A 134 -6.20 9.79 -9.69
CA VAL A 134 -7.07 9.66 -10.87
C VAL A 134 -8.53 9.45 -10.45
N TRP A 135 -8.76 8.59 -9.46
CA TRP A 135 -10.09 8.35 -8.89
C TRP A 135 -10.69 9.62 -8.29
N THR A 136 -9.90 10.36 -7.49
CA THR A 136 -10.33 11.62 -6.86
C THR A 136 -10.60 12.70 -7.90
N ALA A 137 -9.77 12.81 -8.94
CA ALA A 137 -10.02 13.73 -10.06
C ALA A 137 -11.33 13.36 -10.79
N GLY A 138 -11.58 12.08 -11.03
CA GLY A 138 -12.85 11.60 -11.59
C GLY A 138 -14.06 11.94 -10.70
N ASN A 139 -13.93 11.76 -9.37
CA ASN A 139 -14.96 12.18 -8.43
C ASN A 139 -15.24 13.69 -8.49
N ASN A 140 -14.20 14.53 -8.63
CA ASN A 140 -14.36 15.97 -8.73
C ASN A 140 -15.07 16.40 -10.03
N VAL A 141 -14.85 15.68 -11.13
CA VAL A 141 -15.61 15.88 -12.35
C VAL A 141 -17.10 15.54 -12.13
N LEU A 142 -17.39 14.43 -11.48
CA LEU A 142 -18.77 14.04 -11.12
C LEU A 142 -19.40 15.06 -10.16
N ALA A 143 -18.64 15.55 -9.16
CA ALA A 143 -19.11 16.59 -8.24
C ALA A 143 -19.51 17.88 -8.99
N SER A 144 -18.66 18.35 -9.90
CA SER A 144 -18.95 19.55 -10.72
C SER A 144 -20.13 19.37 -11.67
N LEU A 145 -20.36 18.14 -12.17
CA LEU A 145 -21.56 17.84 -12.97
C LEU A 145 -22.82 17.77 -12.10
N ALA A 146 -22.71 17.19 -10.90
CA ALA A 146 -23.83 17.09 -9.95
C ALA A 146 -24.25 18.49 -9.45
N GLU A 147 -23.30 19.38 -9.15
CA GLU A 147 -23.56 20.77 -8.77
C GLU A 147 -24.34 21.53 -9.85
N ARG A 148 -24.03 21.30 -11.15
CA ARG A 148 -24.78 21.89 -12.28
C ARG A 148 -26.20 21.38 -12.39
N MET A 149 -26.52 20.24 -11.76
CA MET A 149 -27.84 19.62 -11.70
C MET A 149 -28.53 19.85 -10.34
N ASP A 150 -28.03 20.81 -9.55
CA ASP A 150 -28.49 21.10 -8.17
C ASP A 150 -28.48 19.86 -7.24
N SER A 151 -27.58 18.92 -7.50
CA SER A 151 -27.41 17.71 -6.70
C SER A 151 -26.09 17.74 -5.94
N TYR A 152 -26.14 17.52 -4.63
CA TYR A 152 -24.97 17.45 -3.74
C TYR A 152 -24.59 16.00 -3.36
N ALA A 153 -24.92 15.03 -4.21
CA ALA A 153 -24.59 13.62 -3.97
C ALA A 153 -23.09 13.33 -4.01
N PHE A 154 -22.32 14.16 -4.72
CA PHE A 154 -20.86 14.11 -4.79
C PHE A 154 -20.27 15.42 -4.27
N TYR A 155 -19.18 15.34 -3.51
CA TYR A 155 -18.46 16.51 -3.02
C TYR A 155 -17.02 16.55 -3.58
N SER A 156 -16.52 17.75 -3.79
CA SER A 156 -15.16 17.95 -4.27
C SER A 156 -14.14 17.63 -3.18
N VAL A 157 -13.09 16.92 -3.56
CA VAL A 157 -11.98 16.53 -2.66
C VAL A 157 -10.68 17.06 -3.24
N ASP A 158 -9.83 17.63 -2.42
CA ASP A 158 -8.53 18.15 -2.86
C ASP A 158 -7.65 17.03 -3.42
N VAL A 159 -7.19 17.22 -4.66
CA VAL A 159 -6.21 16.33 -5.31
C VAL A 159 -4.84 16.93 -5.11
N TRP A 160 -4.00 16.27 -4.31
CA TRP A 160 -2.64 16.73 -4.06
C TRP A 160 -1.65 15.57 -3.96
N MET A 161 -0.39 15.87 -4.26
CA MET A 161 0.69 14.88 -4.20
C MET A 161 1.21 14.76 -2.77
N ARG A 162 1.03 13.60 -2.15
CA ARG A 162 1.40 13.36 -0.75
C ARG A 162 2.90 13.21 -0.52
N SER A 163 3.63 12.61 -1.48
CA SER A 163 5.08 12.40 -1.41
C SER A 163 5.61 12.04 -2.80
N LEU A 164 6.50 12.89 -3.35
CA LEU A 164 7.14 12.64 -4.64
C LEU A 164 8.02 11.38 -4.63
N PRO A 165 8.89 11.12 -3.64
CA PRO A 165 9.69 9.90 -3.59
C PRO A 165 8.82 8.63 -3.61
N THR A 166 7.73 8.64 -2.87
CA THR A 166 6.80 7.49 -2.84
C THR A 166 6.13 7.26 -4.19
N LEU A 167 5.73 8.32 -4.90
CA LEU A 167 5.17 8.22 -6.25
C LEU A 167 6.17 7.60 -7.22
N ILE A 168 7.43 8.07 -7.21
CA ILE A 168 8.49 7.53 -8.06
C ILE A 168 8.71 6.04 -7.78
N ILE A 169 8.83 5.64 -6.52
CA ILE A 169 9.01 4.24 -6.12
C ILE A 169 7.80 3.40 -6.55
N ALA A 170 6.58 3.89 -6.36
CA ALA A 170 5.37 3.20 -6.77
C ALA A 170 5.30 3.02 -8.29
N ALA A 171 5.64 4.06 -9.06
CA ALA A 171 5.67 4.02 -10.53
C ALA A 171 6.73 3.05 -11.05
N VAL A 172 7.95 3.12 -10.52
CA VAL A 172 9.06 2.20 -10.90
C VAL A 172 8.68 0.75 -10.56
N THR A 173 8.14 0.51 -9.37
CA THR A 173 7.67 -0.82 -8.95
C THR A 173 6.56 -1.33 -9.88
N PHE A 174 5.60 -0.48 -10.23
CA PHE A 174 4.53 -0.82 -11.17
C PHE A 174 5.08 -1.19 -12.55
N VAL A 175 6.00 -0.40 -13.09
CA VAL A 175 6.63 -0.65 -14.42
C VAL A 175 7.40 -1.97 -14.40
N ILE A 176 8.21 -2.23 -13.37
CA ILE A 176 8.94 -3.50 -13.23
C ILE A 176 7.98 -4.69 -13.21
N ILE A 177 6.95 -4.64 -12.38
CA ILE A 177 5.97 -5.72 -12.26
C ILE A 177 5.16 -5.88 -13.54
N ALA A 178 4.79 -4.77 -14.20
CA ALA A 178 4.07 -4.79 -15.47
C ALA A 178 4.91 -5.44 -16.58
N VAL A 179 6.19 -5.10 -16.70
CA VAL A 179 7.10 -5.70 -17.68
C VAL A 179 7.29 -7.20 -17.41
N LEU A 180 7.48 -7.60 -16.16
CA LEU A 180 7.60 -9.01 -15.78
C LEU A 180 6.31 -9.78 -16.06
N ALA A 181 5.15 -9.20 -15.75
CA ALA A 181 3.85 -9.81 -16.02
C ALA A 181 3.53 -9.88 -17.51
N TRP A 182 3.94 -8.85 -18.26
CA TRP A 182 3.79 -8.81 -19.71
C TRP A 182 4.60 -9.86 -20.43
N ARG A 183 5.84 -10.09 -20.02
CA ARG A 183 6.75 -11.08 -20.63
C ARG A 183 6.53 -12.50 -20.16
N GLY A 184 6.37 -12.74 -18.87
CA GLY A 184 6.39 -14.06 -18.24
C GLY A 184 5.23 -14.38 -17.31
N GLY A 185 4.12 -13.61 -17.37
CA GLY A 185 2.97 -13.83 -16.50
C GLY A 185 3.28 -13.62 -15.03
N ARG A 186 3.34 -14.67 -14.23
CA ARG A 186 3.58 -14.60 -12.78
C ARG A 186 5.07 -14.70 -12.39
N THR A 187 5.97 -14.15 -13.20
CA THR A 187 7.40 -14.21 -12.92
C THR A 187 7.75 -13.58 -11.57
N TYR A 188 7.22 -12.41 -11.23
CA TYR A 188 7.47 -11.79 -9.94
C TYR A 188 7.07 -12.71 -8.76
N CYS A 189 5.86 -13.28 -8.78
CA CYS A 189 5.38 -14.17 -7.73
C CYS A 189 6.20 -15.46 -7.57
N ASN A 190 6.84 -15.91 -8.64
CA ASN A 190 7.58 -17.17 -8.66
C ASN A 190 9.09 -17.02 -8.45
N THR A 191 9.65 -15.81 -8.57
CA THR A 191 11.11 -15.58 -8.49
C THR A 191 11.50 -14.58 -7.41
N ILE A 192 10.70 -13.52 -7.16
CA ILE A 192 11.08 -12.40 -6.29
C ILE A 192 10.22 -12.37 -5.02
N CYS A 193 8.92 -12.68 -5.10
CA CYS A 193 7.99 -12.51 -3.99
C CYS A 193 8.31 -13.44 -2.81
N PRO A 194 8.66 -12.92 -1.61
CA PRO A 194 8.99 -13.74 -0.44
C PRO A 194 7.79 -14.58 0.04
N VAL A 195 6.57 -14.00 0.05
CA VAL A 195 5.34 -14.72 0.40
C VAL A 195 5.10 -15.87 -0.58
N GLY A 196 5.31 -15.63 -1.89
CA GLY A 196 5.22 -16.67 -2.90
C GLY A 196 6.22 -17.80 -2.68
N THR A 197 7.42 -17.51 -2.19
CA THR A 197 8.46 -18.50 -1.88
C THR A 197 8.10 -19.31 -0.64
N ILE A 198 7.63 -18.68 0.43
CA ILE A 198 7.18 -19.39 1.65
C ILE A 198 6.03 -20.34 1.31
N LEU A 199 4.97 -19.85 0.68
CA LEU A 199 3.81 -20.69 0.33
C LEU A 199 4.15 -21.81 -0.66
N SER A 200 5.19 -21.64 -1.48
CA SER A 200 5.62 -22.67 -2.41
C SER A 200 6.19 -23.91 -1.74
N PHE A 201 6.83 -23.74 -0.59
CA PHE A 201 7.34 -24.86 0.18
C PHE A 201 6.19 -25.78 0.59
N PHE A 202 5.12 -25.21 1.13
CA PHE A 202 3.93 -25.95 1.55
C PHE A 202 3.14 -26.51 0.36
N ALA A 203 3.05 -25.78 -0.74
CA ALA A 203 2.31 -26.20 -1.92
C ALA A 203 2.88 -27.47 -2.61
N ARG A 204 4.15 -27.80 -2.38
CA ARG A 204 4.73 -29.09 -2.84
C ARG A 204 4.03 -30.29 -2.20
N PHE A 205 3.53 -30.13 -0.99
CA PHE A 205 2.87 -31.17 -0.19
C PHE A 205 1.35 -31.09 -0.25
N SER A 206 0.78 -30.26 -1.15
CA SER A 206 -0.67 -30.08 -1.22
C SER A 206 -1.42 -31.37 -1.52
N TRP A 207 -2.58 -31.54 -0.85
CA TRP A 207 -3.45 -32.72 -1.03
C TRP A 207 -4.12 -32.74 -2.39
N PHE A 208 -4.52 -31.59 -2.91
CA PHE A 208 -5.08 -31.50 -4.25
C PHE A 208 -4.05 -30.89 -5.20
N LYS A 209 -3.87 -31.53 -6.36
CA LYS A 209 -2.89 -31.14 -7.38
C LYS A 209 -3.52 -31.20 -8.77
N ILE A 210 -3.03 -30.36 -9.68
CA ILE A 210 -3.32 -30.47 -11.09
C ILE A 210 -2.47 -31.64 -11.62
N SER A 211 -3.11 -32.64 -12.22
CA SER A 211 -2.44 -33.81 -12.82
C SER A 211 -2.72 -33.87 -14.32
N ILE A 212 -1.74 -34.36 -15.08
CA ILE A 212 -1.83 -34.64 -16.49
C ILE A 212 -1.99 -36.16 -16.64
N ASP A 213 -3.06 -36.60 -17.32
CA ASP A 213 -3.33 -37.98 -17.69
C ASP A 213 -2.56 -38.27 -18.99
N GLY A 214 -1.54 -39.13 -18.90
CA GLY A 214 -0.67 -39.42 -20.02
C GLY A 214 -1.38 -40.15 -21.15
N ASP A 215 -2.35 -41.01 -20.82
CA ASP A 215 -3.08 -41.83 -21.83
C ASP A 215 -3.99 -40.96 -22.72
N LYS A 216 -4.45 -39.80 -22.16
CA LYS A 216 -5.29 -38.84 -22.87
C LYS A 216 -4.51 -37.69 -23.46
N CYS A 217 -3.26 -37.52 -23.05
CA CYS A 217 -2.43 -36.36 -23.43
C CYS A 217 -1.80 -36.59 -24.82
N VAL A 218 -2.19 -35.80 -25.79
CA VAL A 218 -1.64 -35.80 -27.16
C VAL A 218 -0.48 -34.81 -27.33
N SER A 219 0.16 -34.36 -26.25
CA SER A 219 1.33 -33.46 -26.23
C SER A 219 1.19 -32.18 -27.08
N CYS A 220 -0.03 -31.63 -27.23
CA CYS A 220 -0.34 -30.44 -28.04
C CYS A 220 0.19 -29.12 -27.48
N ARG A 221 0.76 -29.12 -26.26
CA ARG A 221 1.35 -27.98 -25.55
C ARG A 221 0.40 -26.78 -25.28
N LEU A 222 -0.90 -26.90 -25.48
CA LEU A 222 -1.84 -25.83 -25.23
C LEU A 222 -1.87 -25.42 -23.73
N CYS A 223 -1.75 -26.37 -22.82
CA CYS A 223 -1.68 -26.13 -21.38
C CYS A 223 -0.40 -25.40 -20.97
N GLU A 224 0.76 -25.76 -21.54
CA GLU A 224 2.04 -25.08 -21.33
C GLU A 224 1.98 -23.64 -21.82
N LYS A 225 1.53 -23.43 -23.06
CA LYS A 225 1.42 -22.10 -23.70
C LYS A 225 0.43 -21.15 -23.01
N ASN A 226 -0.52 -21.68 -22.23
CA ASN A 226 -1.47 -20.91 -21.43
C ASN A 226 -1.14 -20.85 -19.93
N CYS A 227 -0.04 -21.46 -19.49
CA CYS A 227 0.38 -21.48 -18.09
C CYS A 227 1.07 -20.18 -17.68
N LYS A 228 0.34 -19.27 -17.02
CA LYS A 228 0.87 -18.00 -16.50
C LYS A 228 2.05 -18.16 -15.52
N ALA A 229 2.14 -19.31 -14.87
CA ALA A 229 3.19 -19.62 -13.90
C ALA A 229 4.41 -20.28 -14.55
N SER A 230 4.36 -20.61 -15.85
CA SER A 230 5.41 -21.33 -16.59
C SER A 230 5.84 -22.65 -15.88
N ALA A 231 4.88 -23.32 -15.24
CA ALA A 231 5.11 -24.45 -14.33
C ALA A 231 4.85 -25.82 -14.96
N ILE A 232 4.35 -25.87 -16.21
CA ILE A 232 4.00 -27.10 -16.90
C ILE A 232 5.06 -27.42 -17.95
N ASP A 233 5.68 -28.57 -17.81
CA ASP A 233 6.56 -29.16 -18.81
C ASP A 233 5.84 -30.32 -19.49
N VAL A 234 5.41 -30.11 -20.72
CA VAL A 234 4.68 -31.15 -21.49
C VAL A 234 5.62 -32.20 -22.00
N LYS A 235 6.92 -31.91 -22.24
CA LYS A 235 7.91 -32.88 -22.71
C LYS A 235 8.12 -34.00 -21.69
N THR A 236 8.18 -33.65 -20.41
CA THR A 236 8.36 -34.63 -19.31
C THR A 236 7.04 -35.04 -18.64
N GLY A 237 5.91 -34.46 -19.04
CA GLY A 237 4.60 -34.67 -18.40
C GLY A 237 4.53 -34.15 -16.95
N ARG A 238 5.47 -33.30 -16.52
CA ARG A 238 5.58 -32.87 -15.15
C ARG A 238 5.05 -31.47 -14.92
N ILE A 239 4.48 -31.27 -13.74
CA ILE A 239 4.05 -29.94 -13.25
C ILE A 239 4.86 -29.59 -12.01
N ASP A 240 5.46 -28.40 -12.03
CA ASP A 240 6.16 -27.84 -10.87
C ASP A 240 5.15 -27.23 -9.89
N TYR A 241 4.78 -27.99 -8.87
CA TYR A 241 3.80 -27.56 -7.85
C TYR A 241 4.32 -26.42 -6.97
N SER A 242 5.65 -26.23 -6.90
CA SER A 242 6.22 -25.09 -6.17
C SER A 242 5.88 -23.74 -6.83
N ARG A 243 5.61 -23.74 -8.14
CA ARG A 243 5.29 -22.55 -8.94
C ARG A 243 3.83 -22.50 -9.39
N CYS A 244 3.16 -23.64 -9.43
CA CYS A 244 1.73 -23.70 -9.79
C CYS A 244 0.89 -22.88 -8.79
N VAL A 245 0.09 -21.94 -9.30
CA VAL A 245 -0.80 -21.07 -8.50
C VAL A 245 -2.27 -21.53 -8.57
N VAL A 246 -2.52 -22.71 -9.05
CA VAL A 246 -3.85 -23.34 -9.14
C VAL A 246 -4.91 -22.43 -9.78
N CYS A 247 -4.54 -21.73 -10.85
CA CYS A 247 -5.46 -20.79 -11.53
C CYS A 247 -6.49 -21.47 -12.46
N GLY A 248 -6.34 -22.78 -12.73
CA GLY A 248 -7.27 -23.57 -13.55
C GLY A 248 -7.20 -23.33 -15.06
N ASN A 249 -6.40 -22.40 -15.55
CA ASN A 249 -6.34 -22.06 -16.99
C ASN A 249 -5.97 -23.24 -17.89
N CYS A 250 -5.10 -24.14 -17.42
CA CYS A 250 -4.69 -25.33 -18.17
C CYS A 250 -5.85 -26.30 -18.32
N ILE A 251 -6.72 -26.44 -17.31
CA ILE A 251 -7.89 -27.32 -17.34
C ILE A 251 -8.86 -26.86 -18.44
N GLY A 252 -9.23 -25.57 -18.42
CA GLY A 252 -10.18 -25.03 -19.40
C GLY A 252 -9.65 -24.92 -20.85
N LYS A 253 -8.36 -25.22 -21.08
CA LYS A 253 -7.74 -25.19 -22.42
C LYS A 253 -7.39 -26.57 -22.94
N CYS A 254 -7.62 -27.62 -22.16
CA CYS A 254 -7.38 -29.00 -22.58
C CYS A 254 -8.61 -29.59 -23.29
N ASN A 255 -8.57 -29.67 -24.61
CA ASN A 255 -9.68 -30.20 -25.41
C ASN A 255 -9.83 -31.73 -25.33
N LYS A 256 -8.90 -32.41 -24.63
CA LYS A 256 -8.90 -33.89 -24.48
C LYS A 256 -9.21 -34.31 -23.05
N ASP A 257 -9.60 -33.37 -22.16
CA ASP A 257 -9.85 -33.62 -20.74
C ASP A 257 -8.72 -34.39 -20.02
N ALA A 258 -7.49 -34.24 -20.52
CA ALA A 258 -6.31 -34.89 -19.97
C ALA A 258 -5.80 -34.19 -18.69
N ILE A 259 -6.29 -33.00 -18.37
CA ILE A 259 -5.85 -32.24 -17.19
C ILE A 259 -7.00 -32.12 -16.18
N ARG A 260 -6.74 -32.62 -14.97
CA ARG A 260 -7.74 -32.59 -13.89
C ARG A 260 -7.11 -32.12 -12.58
N TYR A 261 -7.95 -31.57 -11.71
CA TYR A 261 -7.59 -31.25 -10.34
C TYR A 261 -8.02 -32.40 -9.44
N VAL A 262 -7.06 -33.18 -8.94
CA VAL A 262 -7.29 -34.45 -8.25
C VAL A 262 -6.49 -34.53 -6.95
N HIS A 263 -6.87 -35.44 -6.07
CA HIS A 263 -6.12 -35.74 -4.85
C HIS A 263 -4.73 -36.30 -5.19
N SER A 264 -3.69 -35.92 -4.37
CA SER A 264 -2.28 -36.21 -4.69
C SER A 264 -1.97 -37.69 -4.88
N ALA A 265 -2.61 -38.61 -4.12
CA ALA A 265 -2.46 -40.03 -4.28
C ALA A 265 -2.85 -40.55 -5.70
N LYS A 266 -3.91 -39.93 -6.28
CA LYS A 266 -4.32 -40.24 -7.67
C LYS A 266 -3.42 -39.59 -8.71
N ALA A 267 -2.76 -38.48 -8.35
CA ALA A 267 -1.83 -37.76 -9.23
C ALA A 267 -0.51 -38.52 -9.40
N GLU A 268 -0.05 -39.22 -8.36
CA GLU A 268 1.18 -40.03 -8.39
C GLU A 268 1.01 -41.33 -9.13
N ALA A 269 -0.15 -42.00 -9.04
CA ALA A 269 -0.48 -43.20 -9.76
C ALA A 269 -0.56 -43.01 -11.30
N ARG A 270 -0.62 -41.75 -11.78
CA ARG A 270 -0.72 -41.40 -13.20
C ARG A 270 0.59 -40.88 -13.81
N LYS A 271 1.73 -41.08 -13.17
CA LYS A 271 3.04 -40.82 -13.79
C LYS A 271 3.30 -41.84 -14.91
N VAL A 272 3.15 -41.37 -16.12
CA VAL A 272 3.48 -42.16 -17.31
C VAL A 272 4.99 -42.17 -17.50
N GLU A 273 5.57 -43.31 -17.75
CA GLU A 273 6.92 -43.48 -18.28
C GLU A 273 7.02 -42.78 -19.64
N ALA A 274 7.78 -41.70 -19.68
CA ALA A 274 7.99 -40.94 -20.91
C ALA A 274 8.90 -41.74 -21.86
N LYS A 275 8.40 -42.15 -23.01
CA LYS A 275 9.24 -42.56 -24.13
C LYS A 275 10.01 -41.36 -24.66
N HIS A 276 11.32 -41.49 -24.67
CA HIS A 276 12.25 -40.54 -25.31
C HIS A 276 12.11 -40.61 -26.86
N GLU A 277 11.87 -39.45 -27.45
CA GLU A 277 12.33 -39.15 -28.81
C GLU A 277 12.87 -37.74 -28.83
N GLU A 278 14.15 -37.62 -29.19
CA GLU A 278 14.86 -36.37 -29.37
C GLU A 278 14.48 -35.75 -30.72
N GLY A 279 14.16 -34.45 -30.67
CA GLY A 279 13.96 -33.63 -31.86
C GLY A 279 14.45 -32.20 -31.57
N ASN A 280 15.58 -31.88 -32.16
CA ASN A 280 16.31 -30.61 -32.08
C ASN A 280 15.69 -29.60 -33.06
N GLU A 281 15.30 -28.42 -32.61
CA GLU A 281 15.22 -27.24 -33.49
C GLU A 281 15.33 -25.95 -32.70
N SER A 282 16.35 -25.18 -33.07
CA SER A 282 16.64 -23.82 -32.66
C SER A 282 15.82 -22.80 -33.46
N GLY A 283 15.26 -21.82 -32.78
CA GLY A 283 14.61 -20.66 -33.42
C GLY A 283 14.86 -19.39 -32.65
N SER A 284 15.72 -18.54 -33.17
CA SER A 284 16.00 -17.19 -32.70
C SER A 284 14.78 -16.28 -32.90
N VAL A 285 14.48 -15.43 -31.95
CA VAL A 285 13.46 -14.38 -32.09
C VAL A 285 14.04 -13.03 -31.79
N ASP A 286 14.02 -12.25 -32.82
CA ASP A 286 14.35 -10.83 -32.89
C ASP A 286 13.43 -9.98 -32.03
N SER A 287 14.01 -9.07 -31.24
CA SER A 287 13.30 -8.11 -30.40
C SER A 287 13.58 -6.69 -30.87
N GLY A 288 12.66 -6.13 -31.61
CA GLY A 288 12.73 -4.78 -32.13
C GLY A 288 11.60 -3.85 -31.71
N ARG A 289 11.95 -2.78 -31.02
CA ARG A 289 11.38 -1.43 -31.11
C ARG A 289 9.87 -1.25 -31.06
N ARG A 290 9.30 -1.04 -29.87
CA ARG A 290 8.02 -0.29 -29.66
C ARG A 290 7.71 0.02 -28.17
N SER A 291 8.73 0.21 -27.32
CA SER A 291 8.55 0.51 -25.89
C SER A 291 8.59 2.01 -25.53
N PHE A 292 8.70 2.90 -26.52
CA PHE A 292 8.92 4.33 -26.25
C PHE A 292 7.65 5.16 -26.03
N LEU A 293 6.50 4.68 -26.45
CA LEU A 293 5.26 5.49 -26.44
C LEU A 293 4.44 5.46 -25.15
N LEU A 294 4.70 4.49 -24.23
CA LEU A 294 3.98 4.45 -22.94
C LEU A 294 4.58 5.38 -21.88
N GLY A 295 5.87 5.72 -21.99
CA GLY A 295 6.54 6.62 -21.04
C GLY A 295 6.09 8.08 -21.14
N ALA A 296 5.74 8.52 -22.34
CA ALA A 296 5.33 9.91 -22.58
C ALA A 296 3.93 10.26 -22.03
N ALA A 297 3.01 9.30 -22.02
CA ALA A 297 1.64 9.53 -21.50
C ALA A 297 1.58 9.70 -19.97
N ILE A 298 2.53 9.08 -19.23
CA ILE A 298 2.59 9.19 -17.77
C ILE A 298 3.22 10.53 -17.34
N ALA A 299 4.17 11.05 -18.13
CA ALA A 299 4.83 12.33 -17.82
C ALA A 299 3.91 13.54 -18.04
N THR A 300 3.03 13.48 -19.04
CA THR A 300 2.07 14.58 -19.33
C THR A 300 0.95 14.67 -18.29
N THR A 301 0.49 13.55 -17.72
CA THR A 301 -0.51 13.57 -16.63
C THR A 301 0.07 14.07 -15.31
N ALA A 302 1.36 13.82 -15.02
CA ALA A 302 2.02 14.36 -13.84
C ALA A 302 2.19 15.89 -13.91
N ALA A 303 2.48 16.43 -15.09
CA ALA A 303 2.61 17.88 -15.30
C ALA A 303 1.27 18.62 -15.21
N ALA A 304 0.17 18.00 -15.68
CA ALA A 304 -1.18 18.59 -15.58
C ALA A 304 -1.73 18.62 -14.13
N LEU A 305 -1.28 17.68 -13.27
CA LEU A 305 -1.66 17.65 -11.86
C LEU A 305 -0.85 18.63 -10.98
N ALA A 306 0.24 19.19 -11.50
CA ALA A 306 1.12 20.11 -10.76
C ALA A 306 0.68 21.58 -10.80
N GLN A 307 -0.38 21.93 -11.53
CA GLN A 307 -0.93 23.29 -11.49
C GLN A 307 -1.80 23.46 -10.23
N GLU A 308 -1.16 23.73 -9.10
CA GLU A 308 -1.85 24.22 -7.92
C GLU A 308 -2.40 25.63 -8.22
N LYS A 309 -3.72 25.78 -8.14
CA LYS A 309 -4.36 27.10 -8.19
C LYS A 309 -3.83 27.90 -6.99
N LYS A 310 -3.14 29.01 -7.26
CA LYS A 310 -2.73 29.93 -6.20
C LYS A 310 -3.99 30.39 -5.44
N LYS A 311 -4.01 30.11 -4.14
CA LYS A 311 -5.07 30.61 -3.27
C LYS A 311 -4.84 32.08 -3.06
N VAL A 312 -5.84 32.90 -3.38
CA VAL A 312 -5.82 34.36 -3.20
C VAL A 312 -6.85 34.67 -2.12
N ASP A 313 -6.52 35.56 -1.19
CA ASP A 313 -7.50 36.11 -0.26
C ASP A 313 -8.45 37.07 -0.98
N GLY A 314 -9.50 37.52 -0.30
CA GLY A 314 -10.45 38.49 -0.85
C GLY A 314 -9.85 39.84 -1.26
N GLY A 315 -8.59 40.12 -0.93
CA GLY A 315 -7.84 41.33 -1.25
C GLY A 315 -6.78 41.13 -2.35
N LEU A 316 -6.80 40.03 -3.10
CA LEU A 316 -5.85 39.69 -4.17
C LEU A 316 -4.43 39.34 -3.68
N ALA A 317 -4.17 39.26 -2.38
CA ALA A 317 -2.91 38.81 -1.86
C ALA A 317 -2.77 37.29 -2.01
N VAL A 318 -1.62 36.81 -2.47
CA VAL A 318 -1.33 35.38 -2.60
C VAL A 318 -1.08 34.82 -1.21
N ILE A 319 -1.91 33.85 -0.78
CA ILE A 319 -1.69 33.15 0.49
C ILE A 319 -0.57 32.15 0.29
N GLU A 320 0.54 32.36 1.00
CA GLU A 320 1.63 31.40 1.03
C GLU A 320 1.19 30.09 1.69
N ASP A 321 1.57 28.96 1.09
CA ASP A 321 1.32 27.65 1.71
C ASP A 321 2.21 27.44 2.93
N LYS A 322 1.69 26.69 3.89
CA LYS A 322 2.49 26.27 5.05
C LYS A 322 3.58 25.32 4.66
N VAL A 323 4.77 25.55 5.19
CA VAL A 323 5.90 24.63 5.08
C VAL A 323 5.98 23.80 6.35
N GLN A 324 6.22 22.50 6.18
CA GLN A 324 6.40 21.59 7.30
C GLN A 324 7.67 21.97 8.08
N PRO A 325 7.59 22.15 9.41
CA PRO A 325 8.77 22.40 10.22
C PRO A 325 9.66 21.14 10.27
N GLU A 326 10.96 21.35 10.37
CA GLU A 326 11.89 20.27 10.67
C GLU A 326 11.68 19.80 12.10
N ARG A 327 11.53 18.49 12.29
CA ARG A 327 11.31 17.85 13.59
C ARG A 327 12.45 16.92 13.90
N ALA A 328 12.99 16.98 15.11
CA ALA A 328 14.00 16.06 15.58
C ALA A 328 13.43 14.62 15.68
N THR A 329 12.19 14.52 16.16
CA THR A 329 11.45 13.25 16.23
C THR A 329 10.20 13.31 15.37
N PRO A 330 10.05 12.45 14.35
CA PRO A 330 8.85 12.40 13.54
C PRO A 330 7.66 11.93 14.38
N ILE A 331 6.51 12.55 14.15
CA ILE A 331 5.28 12.24 14.86
C ILE A 331 4.66 10.98 14.26
N THR A 332 4.47 9.95 15.07
CA THR A 332 3.80 8.71 14.68
C THR A 332 2.32 8.74 15.08
N PRO A 333 1.42 8.03 14.37
CA PRO A 333 0.00 8.03 14.67
C PRO A 333 -0.32 7.54 16.09
N PRO A 334 -1.38 8.03 16.75
CA PRO A 334 -1.83 7.49 18.03
C PRO A 334 -2.17 6.00 17.88
N GLY A 335 -1.79 5.20 18.87
CA GLY A 335 -1.82 3.73 18.82
C GLY A 335 -0.52 3.07 18.33
N SER A 336 0.45 3.83 17.81
CA SER A 336 1.77 3.29 17.40
C SER A 336 2.66 2.91 18.58
N MET A 337 2.35 3.34 19.79
CA MET A 337 3.08 3.14 21.05
C MET A 337 4.45 3.83 21.09
N SER A 338 5.27 3.69 20.04
CA SER A 338 6.57 4.33 19.90
C SER A 338 7.00 4.40 18.44
N ALA A 339 7.94 5.31 18.16
CA ALA A 339 8.56 5.42 16.84
C ALA A 339 9.27 4.11 16.44
N ARG A 340 9.89 3.41 17.41
CA ARG A 340 10.54 2.12 17.20
C ARG A 340 9.54 1.02 16.87
N HIS A 341 8.42 0.92 17.61
CA HIS A 341 7.37 -0.08 17.32
C HIS A 341 6.79 0.14 15.93
N MET A 342 6.48 1.40 15.60
CA MET A 342 6.00 1.77 14.27
C MET A 342 7.00 1.36 13.18
N ALA A 343 8.28 1.68 13.36
CA ALA A 343 9.32 1.33 12.41
C ALA A 343 9.42 -0.19 12.20
N GLN A 344 9.28 -1.00 13.24
CA GLN A 344 9.42 -2.46 13.16
C GLN A 344 8.22 -3.18 12.54
N HIS A 345 7.00 -2.68 12.73
CA HIS A 345 5.76 -3.36 12.31
C HIS A 345 5.13 -2.77 11.06
N CYS A 346 5.50 -1.55 10.68
CA CYS A 346 4.91 -0.90 9.52
C CYS A 346 5.53 -1.36 8.20
N THR A 347 4.72 -1.93 7.31
CA THR A 347 5.13 -2.33 5.96
C THR A 347 4.91 -1.25 4.91
N ALA A 348 4.58 -0.03 5.30
CA ALA A 348 4.31 1.08 4.39
C ALA A 348 3.25 0.76 3.31
N CYS A 349 2.19 0.04 3.66
CA CYS A 349 1.09 -0.26 2.75
C CYS A 349 0.20 0.95 2.46
N GLN A 350 0.29 1.99 3.29
CA GLN A 350 -0.41 3.28 3.16
C GLN A 350 -1.95 3.21 3.24
N LEU A 351 -2.51 2.13 3.79
CA LEU A 351 -3.95 2.04 4.02
C LEU A 351 -4.44 3.08 5.04
N CYS A 352 -3.67 3.32 6.12
CA CYS A 352 -3.96 4.38 7.09
C CYS A 352 -3.88 5.78 6.48
N VAL A 353 -2.96 5.99 5.51
CA VAL A 353 -2.84 7.25 4.76
C VAL A 353 -4.08 7.48 3.89
N SER A 354 -4.62 6.43 3.26
CA SER A 354 -5.85 6.54 2.48
C SER A 354 -7.10 6.73 3.34
N ALA A 355 -7.12 6.14 4.54
CA ALA A 355 -8.26 6.21 5.44
C ALA A 355 -8.32 7.50 6.27
N CYS A 356 -7.26 8.33 6.29
CA CYS A 356 -7.20 9.56 7.07
C CYS A 356 -8.12 10.65 6.48
N PRO A 357 -9.21 11.06 7.16
CA PRO A 357 -10.16 12.02 6.62
C PRO A 357 -9.63 13.47 6.64
N ASN A 358 -8.61 13.73 7.46
CA ASN A 358 -8.05 15.07 7.64
C ASN A 358 -6.71 15.26 6.92
N ASP A 359 -6.29 14.31 6.06
CA ASP A 359 -5.04 14.32 5.29
C ASP A 359 -3.76 14.61 6.12
N VAL A 360 -3.78 14.19 7.38
CA VAL A 360 -2.67 14.39 8.33
C VAL A 360 -1.54 13.39 8.10
N LEU A 361 -1.86 12.17 7.63
CA LEU A 361 -0.87 11.12 7.43
C LEU A 361 -0.23 11.22 6.05
N ARG A 362 1.10 11.31 6.04
CA ARG A 362 1.92 11.37 4.83
C ARG A 362 2.99 10.30 4.83
N PRO A 363 3.36 9.74 3.67
CA PRO A 363 4.53 8.88 3.56
C PRO A 363 5.80 9.68 3.82
N SER A 364 6.65 9.19 4.72
CA SER A 364 7.96 9.79 5.01
C SER A 364 8.90 9.72 3.80
N SER A 365 9.66 10.78 3.60
CA SER A 365 10.78 10.84 2.65
C SER A 365 12.14 10.52 3.28
N ASP A 366 12.20 10.41 4.61
CA ASP A 366 13.41 10.01 5.33
C ASP A 366 13.81 8.57 4.95
N LEU A 367 15.07 8.37 4.58
CA LEU A 367 15.61 7.09 4.13
C LEU A 367 15.47 5.98 5.17
N SER A 368 15.57 6.31 6.45
CA SER A 368 15.46 5.33 7.54
C SER A 368 14.02 4.82 7.74
N LYS A 369 13.02 5.67 7.42
CA LYS A 369 11.58 5.41 7.59
C LYS A 369 10.82 5.60 6.29
N LEU A 370 11.50 5.37 5.17
CA LEU A 370 10.99 5.65 3.82
C LEU A 370 9.62 5.01 3.57
N MET A 371 8.69 5.82 3.09
CA MET A 371 7.30 5.46 2.78
C MET A 371 6.41 5.12 4.00
N GLN A 372 6.95 5.05 5.22
CA GLN A 372 6.15 4.84 6.42
C GLN A 372 5.31 6.10 6.72
N PRO A 373 4.10 5.96 7.26
CA PRO A 373 3.26 7.13 7.55
C PRO A 373 3.80 7.91 8.74
N THR A 374 3.95 9.21 8.54
CA THR A 374 4.24 10.23 9.55
C THR A 374 3.14 11.27 9.57
N MET A 375 2.98 11.99 10.66
CA MET A 375 1.98 13.04 10.77
C MET A 375 2.55 14.39 10.34
N SER A 376 1.77 15.13 9.56
CA SER A 376 2.06 16.50 9.13
C SER A 376 0.79 17.33 9.24
N TYR A 377 0.92 18.54 9.75
CA TYR A 377 -0.23 19.40 10.07
C TYR A 377 -0.40 20.60 9.14
N GLU A 378 0.19 20.56 7.96
CA GLU A 378 0.06 21.63 6.98
C GLU A 378 -1.37 21.78 6.44
N ARG A 379 -2.06 20.65 6.20
CA ARG A 379 -3.40 20.62 5.57
C ARG A 379 -4.54 20.28 6.53
N GLY A 380 -4.23 19.78 7.71
CA GLY A 380 -5.23 19.39 8.70
C GLY A 380 -4.59 19.04 10.03
N TYR A 381 -5.40 18.64 10.98
CA TYR A 381 -4.96 18.21 12.30
C TYR A 381 -5.68 16.92 12.72
N CYS A 382 -5.11 16.20 13.67
CA CYS A 382 -5.65 14.93 14.15
C CYS A 382 -6.76 15.18 15.16
N ARG A 383 -8.00 14.87 14.80
CA ARG A 383 -9.15 15.03 15.69
C ARG A 383 -9.12 13.98 16.80
N PRO A 384 -9.36 14.33 18.07
CA PRO A 384 -9.33 13.39 19.20
C PRO A 384 -10.28 12.20 19.04
N GLU A 385 -11.46 12.43 18.50
CA GLU A 385 -12.53 11.43 18.33
C GLU A 385 -12.30 10.45 17.15
N CYS A 386 -11.30 10.67 16.30
CA CYS A 386 -11.06 9.85 15.11
C CYS A 386 -10.09 8.71 15.37
N THR A 387 -10.49 7.46 15.16
CA THR A 387 -9.65 6.26 15.33
C THR A 387 -9.32 5.54 14.02
N ARG A 388 -9.72 6.08 12.85
CA ARG A 388 -9.67 5.40 11.54
C ARG A 388 -8.32 4.77 11.19
N CYS A 389 -7.20 5.42 11.49
CA CYS A 389 -5.87 4.89 11.14
C CYS A 389 -5.53 3.60 11.93
N SER A 390 -5.99 3.50 13.19
CA SER A 390 -5.80 2.30 14.02
C SER A 390 -6.73 1.16 13.59
N ASP A 391 -7.98 1.47 13.20
CA ASP A 391 -8.97 0.48 12.81
C ASP A 391 -8.57 -0.29 11.54
N VAL A 392 -7.93 0.42 10.59
CA VAL A 392 -7.57 -0.16 9.28
C VAL A 392 -6.18 -0.78 9.25
N CYS A 393 -5.33 -0.59 10.27
CA CYS A 393 -3.95 -1.09 10.23
C CYS A 393 -3.91 -2.62 10.24
N PRO A 394 -3.41 -3.28 9.17
CA PRO A 394 -3.44 -4.73 9.09
C PRO A 394 -2.25 -5.40 9.78
N THR A 395 -1.17 -4.65 10.11
CA THR A 395 0.07 -5.17 10.65
C THR A 395 0.20 -5.00 12.17
N GLY A 396 -0.73 -4.28 12.80
CA GLY A 396 -0.62 -3.91 14.21
C GLY A 396 0.44 -2.85 14.52
N ALA A 397 1.04 -2.21 13.49
CA ALA A 397 1.95 -1.08 13.67
C ALA A 397 1.24 0.11 14.34
N ILE A 398 -0.05 0.26 14.08
CA ILE A 398 -0.96 1.15 14.80
C ILE A 398 -1.97 0.21 15.47
N LYS A 399 -1.89 0.06 16.78
CA LYS A 399 -2.82 -0.78 17.53
C LYS A 399 -4.18 -0.10 17.64
N PRO A 400 -5.28 -0.87 17.69
CA PRO A 400 -6.59 -0.32 17.96
C PRO A 400 -6.58 0.50 19.26
N ILE A 401 -7.13 1.69 19.21
CA ILE A 401 -7.19 2.63 20.33
C ILE A 401 -8.63 3.16 20.45
N THR A 402 -9.13 3.27 21.67
CA THR A 402 -10.44 3.89 21.92
C THR A 402 -10.36 5.42 21.77
N ARG A 403 -11.50 6.10 21.73
CA ARG A 403 -11.54 7.57 21.69
C ARG A 403 -11.03 8.17 22.99
N GLU A 404 -11.35 7.52 24.10
CA GLU A 404 -10.95 7.90 25.44
C GLU A 404 -9.43 7.79 25.60
N ASP A 405 -8.85 6.63 25.27
CA ASP A 405 -7.41 6.40 25.32
C ASP A 405 -6.65 7.35 24.39
N LYS A 406 -7.21 7.63 23.20
CA LYS A 406 -6.59 8.57 22.27
C LYS A 406 -6.55 9.99 22.81
N SER A 407 -7.60 10.41 23.51
CA SER A 407 -7.68 11.76 24.11
C SER A 407 -6.70 11.95 25.27
N SER A 408 -6.19 10.86 25.85
CA SER A 408 -5.18 10.85 26.89
C SER A 408 -3.78 10.47 26.39
N THR A 409 -3.64 10.05 25.12
CA THR A 409 -2.35 9.62 24.56
C THR A 409 -1.57 10.82 24.00
N GLN A 410 -0.40 11.07 24.57
CA GLN A 410 0.56 12.07 24.08
C GLN A 410 1.44 11.46 22.99
N ILE A 411 1.25 11.90 21.75
CA ILE A 411 2.10 11.52 20.60
C ILE A 411 3.24 12.52 20.36
N GLY A 412 3.16 13.67 21.00
CA GLY A 412 4.10 14.78 20.92
C GLY A 412 3.63 15.94 21.75
N HIS A 413 4.37 17.03 21.76
CA HIS A 413 4.04 18.27 22.46
C HIS A 413 4.22 19.49 21.56
N ALA A 414 3.48 20.55 21.85
CA ALA A 414 3.56 21.80 21.10
C ALA A 414 4.74 22.64 21.58
N VAL A 415 5.51 23.17 20.62
CA VAL A 415 6.64 24.08 20.85
C VAL A 415 6.30 25.45 20.24
N TRP A 416 6.38 26.49 21.03
CA TRP A 416 6.10 27.84 20.59
C TRP A 416 7.37 28.61 20.19
N ILE A 417 7.34 29.23 19.01
CA ILE A 417 8.46 30.03 18.45
C ILE A 417 8.09 31.51 18.50
N LYS A 418 8.68 32.22 19.43
CA LYS A 418 8.41 33.67 19.65
C LYS A 418 8.57 34.51 18.37
N LYS A 419 9.63 34.26 17.60
CA LYS A 419 9.99 35.02 16.39
C LYS A 419 8.95 34.99 15.28
N ASN A 420 8.12 33.93 15.22
CA ASN A 420 7.13 33.71 14.16
C ASN A 420 5.70 34.11 14.61
N CYS A 421 5.52 34.51 15.90
CA CYS A 421 4.19 34.75 16.43
C CYS A 421 3.69 36.15 16.03
N VAL A 422 2.55 36.21 15.32
CA VAL A 422 1.93 37.44 14.83
C VAL A 422 1.63 38.46 15.96
N SER A 423 1.41 37.99 17.18
CA SER A 423 1.26 38.90 18.33
C SER A 423 2.58 39.61 18.69
N VAL A 424 3.73 39.02 18.31
CA VAL A 424 5.05 39.57 18.55
C VAL A 424 5.57 40.34 17.34
N THR A 425 5.37 39.81 16.12
CA THR A 425 5.88 40.41 14.88
C THR A 425 5.02 41.57 14.41
N ASP A 426 3.70 41.44 14.46
CA ASP A 426 2.75 42.35 13.81
C ASP A 426 1.96 43.18 14.86
N GLY A 427 2.14 42.88 16.16
CA GLY A 427 1.42 43.58 17.24
C GLY A 427 -0.10 43.34 17.22
N VAL A 428 -0.55 42.21 16.67
CA VAL A 428 -1.97 41.88 16.52
C VAL A 428 -2.40 40.90 17.61
N THR A 429 -3.54 41.16 18.25
CA THR A 429 -4.12 40.20 19.20
C THR A 429 -4.51 38.90 18.49
N CYS A 430 -3.92 37.80 18.94
CA CYS A 430 -4.20 36.46 18.41
C CYS A 430 -4.45 35.51 19.59
N GLY A 431 -5.15 34.41 19.35
CA GLY A 431 -5.42 33.38 20.36
C GLY A 431 -5.86 32.08 19.72
N ASN A 432 -5.59 31.94 18.40
CA ASN A 432 -6.05 30.77 17.64
C ASN A 432 -5.56 29.45 18.20
N CYS A 433 -4.29 29.38 18.61
CA CYS A 433 -3.70 28.15 19.18
C CYS A 433 -4.41 27.69 20.47
N ALA A 434 -4.77 28.64 21.36
CA ALA A 434 -5.47 28.33 22.61
C ALA A 434 -6.95 27.99 22.36
N ARG A 435 -7.66 28.75 21.49
CA ARG A 435 -9.08 28.53 21.17
C ARG A 435 -9.35 27.15 20.56
N HIS A 436 -8.42 26.65 19.79
CA HIS A 436 -8.60 25.38 19.08
C HIS A 436 -7.87 24.19 19.75
N CYS A 437 -7.32 24.40 20.94
CA CYS A 437 -6.70 23.32 21.69
C CYS A 437 -7.78 22.43 22.35
N PRO A 438 -7.97 21.17 21.88
CA PRO A 438 -9.08 20.34 22.35
C PRO A 438 -8.95 19.90 23.81
N VAL A 439 -7.71 19.93 24.34
CA VAL A 439 -7.41 19.52 25.75
C VAL A 439 -7.07 20.71 26.65
N GLY A 440 -7.19 21.94 26.15
CA GLY A 440 -6.88 23.15 26.94
C GLY A 440 -5.42 23.22 27.42
N ALA A 441 -4.49 22.66 26.66
CA ALA A 441 -3.06 22.66 27.01
C ALA A 441 -2.36 24.02 26.74
N ILE A 442 -3.04 24.98 26.09
CA ILE A 442 -2.47 26.28 25.73
C ILE A 442 -3.28 27.37 26.41
N THR A 443 -2.61 28.15 27.21
CA THR A 443 -3.16 29.34 27.87
C THR A 443 -2.55 30.60 27.29
N MET A 444 -3.31 31.71 27.26
CA MET A 444 -2.82 33.01 26.79
C MET A 444 -2.36 33.82 27.99
N ILE A 445 -1.10 34.28 27.94
CA ILE A 445 -0.50 35.11 28.96
C ILE A 445 -0.14 36.50 28.36
N PRO A 446 -0.14 37.61 29.14
CA PRO A 446 0.26 38.90 28.63
C PRO A 446 1.68 38.88 28.05
N LEU A 447 1.89 39.54 26.89
CA LEU A 447 3.23 39.69 26.28
C LEU A 447 4.14 40.59 27.16
N HIS A 448 3.56 41.60 27.75
CA HIS A 448 4.24 42.55 28.65
C HIS A 448 3.49 42.58 29.98
N PRO A 449 3.95 41.84 30.98
CA PRO A 449 3.35 41.90 32.32
C PRO A 449 3.46 43.31 32.93
N GLY A 450 2.36 43.81 33.47
CA GLY A 450 2.34 45.16 34.11
C GLY A 450 2.06 46.33 33.17
N THR A 451 1.79 46.09 31.89
CA THR A 451 1.33 47.12 30.94
C THR A 451 -0.12 46.85 30.53
N ASP A 452 -0.89 47.91 30.22
CA ASP A 452 -2.27 47.81 29.72
C ASP A 452 -2.36 47.22 28.28
N SER A 453 -1.28 46.62 27.81
CA SER A 453 -1.22 45.97 26.48
C SER A 453 -2.14 44.76 26.43
N LYS A 454 -3.10 44.77 25.47
CA LYS A 454 -3.98 43.63 25.17
C LYS A 454 -3.28 42.49 24.43
N LEU A 455 -1.98 42.64 24.14
CA LEU A 455 -1.21 41.62 23.43
C LEU A 455 -0.93 40.42 24.33
N THR A 456 -1.27 39.25 23.83
CA THR A 456 -1.06 37.98 24.55
C THR A 456 -0.24 37.00 23.71
N ILE A 457 0.49 36.13 24.38
CA ILE A 457 1.29 35.05 23.80
C ILE A 457 0.86 33.72 24.40
N SER A 458 1.17 32.64 23.69
CA SER A 458 0.82 31.27 24.10
C SER A 458 1.82 30.71 25.11
N ALA A 459 1.32 30.23 26.23
CA ALA A 459 2.05 29.39 27.18
C ALA A 459 1.52 27.95 27.02
N VAL A 460 2.42 27.03 26.76
CA VAL A 460 2.07 25.60 26.49
C VAL A 460 2.31 24.81 27.77
N ASN A 461 1.29 24.05 28.18
CA ASN A 461 1.42 23.01 29.19
C ASN A 461 1.69 21.68 28.48
N GLU A 462 2.96 21.28 28.44
CA GLU A 462 3.39 20.05 27.76
C GLU A 462 2.77 18.78 28.36
N ALA A 463 2.55 18.77 29.69
CA ALA A 463 1.96 17.62 30.39
C ALA A 463 0.50 17.34 29.95
N ARG A 464 -0.23 18.34 29.45
CA ARG A 464 -1.60 18.18 28.95
C ARG A 464 -1.68 18.06 27.43
N CYS A 465 -0.60 18.38 26.73
CA CYS A 465 -0.60 18.42 25.26
C CYS A 465 -0.57 17.01 24.68
N ILE A 466 -1.58 16.65 23.89
CA ILE A 466 -1.67 15.34 23.20
C ILE A 466 -0.96 15.32 21.84
N GLY A 467 -0.42 16.44 21.36
CA GLY A 467 0.28 16.50 20.09
C GLY A 467 -0.62 16.44 18.84
N CYS A 468 -1.90 16.81 18.93
CA CYS A 468 -2.87 16.69 17.83
C CYS A 468 -2.64 17.61 16.64
N GLY A 469 -1.82 18.68 16.78
CA GLY A 469 -1.45 19.61 15.71
C GLY A 469 -2.50 20.66 15.35
N ALA A 470 -3.59 20.83 16.10
CA ALA A 470 -4.60 21.86 15.83
C ALA A 470 -3.98 23.28 15.93
N CYS A 471 -3.15 23.51 16.92
CA CYS A 471 -2.44 24.78 17.09
C CYS A 471 -1.48 25.09 15.93
N GLU A 472 -0.78 24.10 15.39
CA GLU A 472 0.11 24.22 14.24
C GLU A 472 -0.68 24.50 12.96
N ASN A 473 -1.73 23.69 12.71
CA ASN A 473 -2.53 23.82 11.51
C ASN A 473 -3.27 25.16 11.43
N LEU A 474 -3.84 25.63 12.52
CA LEU A 474 -4.67 26.84 12.56
C LEU A 474 -3.87 28.12 12.88
N CYS A 475 -2.55 28.04 13.08
CA CYS A 475 -1.68 29.20 13.21
C CYS A 475 -1.72 30.04 11.93
N PRO A 476 -1.94 31.38 12.02
CA PRO A 476 -1.97 32.24 10.83
C PRO A 476 -0.59 32.52 10.24
N ALA A 477 0.49 32.36 11.02
CA ALA A 477 1.85 32.66 10.55
C ALA A 477 2.25 31.81 9.33
N ARG A 478 2.93 32.42 8.37
CA ARG A 478 3.40 31.85 7.12
C ARG A 478 4.84 32.31 6.84
N PRO A 479 5.66 31.52 6.10
CA PRO A 479 5.40 30.12 5.68
C PRO A 479 5.50 29.11 6.82
N PHE A 480 6.16 29.45 7.94
CA PHE A 480 6.31 28.59 9.12
C PHE A 480 5.35 29.01 10.22
N SER A 481 4.68 28.04 10.83
CA SER A 481 3.82 28.27 11.97
C SER A 481 4.62 28.77 13.19
N ALA A 482 4.04 29.66 13.97
CA ALA A 482 4.64 30.13 15.23
C ALA A 482 4.58 29.11 16.36
N ILE A 483 3.80 28.07 16.19
CA ILE A 483 3.69 26.93 17.09
C ILE A 483 3.64 25.66 16.26
N TYR A 484 4.47 24.68 16.61
CA TYR A 484 4.53 23.40 15.93
C TYR A 484 4.58 22.27 16.94
N VAL A 485 4.32 21.04 16.49
CA VAL A 485 4.36 19.85 17.34
C VAL A 485 5.67 19.11 17.11
N GLU A 486 6.39 18.81 18.20
CA GLU A 486 7.53 17.91 18.22
C GLU A 486 7.05 16.52 18.64
N GLY A 487 7.53 15.45 17.97
CA GLY A 487 7.12 14.08 18.26
C GLY A 487 7.76 13.50 19.53
N HIS A 488 7.10 12.52 20.13
CA HIS A 488 7.68 11.71 21.19
C HIS A 488 8.17 10.37 20.62
N GLU A 489 9.37 9.92 21.03
CA GLU A 489 9.85 8.59 20.66
C GLU A 489 8.97 7.48 21.23
N VAL A 490 8.48 7.67 22.44
CA VAL A 490 7.55 6.75 23.12
C VAL A 490 6.30 7.55 23.48
N HIS A 491 5.13 7.06 23.08
CA HIS A 491 3.86 7.68 23.45
C HIS A 491 3.62 7.53 24.95
N ARG A 492 3.07 8.56 25.55
CA ARG A 492 2.77 8.62 26.98
C ARG A 492 1.26 8.70 27.17
N THR A 493 0.78 8.22 28.30
CA THR A 493 -0.62 8.45 28.72
C THR A 493 -0.63 9.54 29.78
N VAL A 494 -1.56 10.49 29.64
CA VAL A 494 -1.79 11.57 30.62
C VAL A 494 -2.71 11.08 31.71
#